data_349d6c13def69565113ad3f5bebd40fc
#
_entry.id   349d6c13def69565113ad3f5bebd40fc
#
_cell.length_a   1.000
_cell.length_b   1.000
_cell.length_c   1.000
_cell.angle_alpha   90.00
_cell.angle_beta   90.00
_cell.angle_gamma   90.00
#
_symmetry.space_group_name_H-M   'P 1'
#
loop_
_entity.id
_entity.type
_entity.pdbx_description
1 polymer ?
#
loop_
_entity_poly.entity_id
_entity_poly.type
_entity_poly.pdbx_seq_one_letter_code
_entity_poly.pdbx_strand_id
1 'polypeptide(L)'
;INDFADRKVDGAVERTKNRPLATGVISAKEAIYVFIALVAASACTLFFLPIATFYCALGGLVLAFIYPFMKRYTHLPQVVLGMAFSWGIPMSFTAMGKPLDWTCWLLYFGNLAWTVAYDTQYAITDREYDLKIEVKSTAILFGRYDIQIIALLQAISLGLIGTAFYLENILIPFGLIAL
;
A
#
# COMPACT_ATOMS: atom_id res chain seq x y z
N ILE A 1 2.79 12.58 0.60
CA ILE A 1 1.72 12.99 -0.33
C ILE A 1 0.33 12.73 0.24
N ASN A 2 0.15 11.66 1.02
CA ASN A 2 -1.12 11.34 1.68
C ASN A 2 -1.57 12.50 2.59
N ASP A 3 -0.72 12.94 3.52
CA ASP A 3 -1.03 14.06 4.43
C ASP A 3 -1.28 15.37 3.67
N PHE A 4 -0.62 15.56 2.52
CA PHE A 4 -0.90 16.71 1.67
C PHE A 4 -2.30 16.65 1.04
N ALA A 5 -2.72 15.45 0.57
CA ALA A 5 -4.05 15.24 0.01
C ALA A 5 -5.14 15.45 1.07
N ASP A 6 -4.87 15.02 2.32
CA ASP A 6 -5.84 15.02 3.41
C ASP A 6 -5.77 16.24 4.33
N ARG A 7 -4.82 17.18 4.12
CA ARG A 7 -4.55 18.32 5.00
C ARG A 7 -5.76 19.15 5.42
N LYS A 8 -6.80 19.17 4.59
CA LYS A 8 -8.03 19.93 4.87
C LYS A 8 -9.02 19.19 5.78
N VAL A 9 -8.93 17.87 5.83
CA VAL A 9 -9.85 17.01 6.60
C VAL A 9 -9.20 16.44 7.86
N ASP A 10 -7.86 16.30 7.86
CA ASP A 10 -7.11 15.73 8.99
C ASP A 10 -7.30 16.51 10.30
N GLY A 11 -7.48 17.83 10.23
CA GLY A 11 -7.74 18.66 11.41
C GLY A 11 -9.05 18.38 12.12
N ALA A 12 -9.99 17.73 11.44
CA ALA A 12 -11.28 17.36 11.98
C ALA A 12 -11.29 15.93 12.58
N VAL A 13 -10.26 15.12 12.35
CA VAL A 13 -10.14 13.72 12.83
C VAL A 13 -9.26 13.68 14.09
N GLU A 14 -9.77 13.15 15.19
CA GLU A 14 -9.07 13.10 16.48
C GLU A 14 -7.65 12.50 16.36
N ARG A 15 -7.50 11.41 15.58
CA ARG A 15 -6.24 10.70 15.37
C ARG A 15 -5.23 11.49 14.54
N THR A 16 -5.69 12.36 13.63
CA THR A 16 -4.83 13.04 12.64
C THR A 16 -4.75 14.56 12.83
N LYS A 17 -5.54 15.13 13.75
CA LYS A 17 -5.59 16.58 13.99
C LYS A 17 -4.23 17.21 14.34
N ASN A 18 -3.32 16.43 14.93
CA ASN A 18 -1.98 16.86 15.33
C ASN A 18 -0.92 16.66 14.23
N ARG A 19 -1.29 16.23 13.02
CA ARG A 19 -0.33 16.10 11.93
C ARG A 19 0.25 17.46 11.56
N PRO A 20 1.55 17.55 11.24
CA PRO A 20 2.24 18.82 10.97
C PRO A 20 1.58 19.67 9.87
N LEU A 21 1.01 19.04 8.84
CA LEU A 21 0.28 19.76 7.78
C LEU A 21 -1.12 20.21 8.21
N ALA A 22 -1.78 19.45 9.08
CA ALA A 22 -3.11 19.79 9.62
C ALA A 22 -3.02 20.96 10.62
N THR A 23 -1.95 20.98 11.44
CA THR A 23 -1.68 22.04 12.42
C THR A 23 -1.03 23.30 11.82
N GLY A 24 -0.57 23.24 10.57
CA GLY A 24 0.13 24.33 9.91
C GLY A 24 1.58 24.53 10.35
N VAL A 25 2.16 23.63 11.16
CA VAL A 25 3.59 23.66 11.54
C VAL A 25 4.48 23.52 10.31
N ILE A 26 4.02 22.77 9.30
CA ILE A 26 4.67 22.66 7.98
C ILE A 26 3.69 23.18 6.93
N SER A 27 4.16 24.05 6.06
CA SER A 27 3.36 24.55 4.95
C SER A 27 3.22 23.49 3.83
N ALA A 28 2.17 23.59 3.03
CA ALA A 28 1.97 22.73 1.85
C ALA A 28 3.14 22.82 0.85
N LYS A 29 3.80 23.97 0.73
CA LYS A 29 4.96 24.15 -0.15
C LYS A 29 6.17 23.38 0.37
N GLU A 30 6.47 23.47 1.66
CA GLU A 30 7.57 22.71 2.28
C GLU A 30 7.37 21.20 2.12
N ALA A 31 6.15 20.70 2.33
CA ALA A 31 5.82 19.28 2.12
C ALA A 31 6.07 18.85 0.66
N ILE A 32 5.73 19.69 -0.32
CA ILE A 32 6.00 19.40 -1.75
C ILE A 32 7.52 19.42 -2.01
N TYR A 33 8.28 20.36 -1.47
CA TYR A 33 9.73 20.39 -1.64
C TYR A 33 10.40 19.14 -1.06
N VAL A 34 10.00 18.72 0.13
CA VAL A 34 10.50 17.46 0.75
C VAL A 34 10.13 16.26 -0.13
N PHE A 35 8.89 16.21 -0.62
CA PHE A 35 8.47 15.12 -1.53
C PHE A 35 9.33 15.07 -2.80
N ILE A 36 9.54 16.21 -3.47
CA ILE A 36 10.36 16.28 -4.67
C ILE A 36 11.80 15.88 -4.38
N ALA A 37 12.38 16.34 -3.27
CA ALA A 37 13.74 15.98 -2.86
C ALA A 37 13.89 14.48 -2.61
N LEU A 38 12.93 13.85 -1.93
CA LEU A 38 12.93 12.41 -1.69
C LEU A 38 12.75 11.59 -2.99
N VAL A 39 11.88 12.04 -3.89
CA VAL A 39 11.71 11.40 -5.22
C VAL A 39 13.01 11.53 -6.03
N ALA A 40 13.65 12.69 -6.03
CA ALA A 40 14.92 12.89 -6.72
C ALA A 40 16.04 12.00 -6.12
N ALA A 41 16.14 11.94 -4.80
CA ALA A 41 17.09 11.07 -4.12
C ALA A 41 16.85 9.60 -4.45
N SER A 42 15.60 9.16 -4.46
CA SER A 42 15.21 7.79 -4.87
C SER A 42 15.53 7.53 -6.34
N ALA A 43 15.32 8.52 -7.23
CA ALA A 43 15.64 8.40 -8.65
C ALA A 43 17.15 8.22 -8.86
N CYS A 44 18.01 8.84 -8.03
CA CYS A 44 19.46 8.66 -8.10
C CYS A 44 19.87 7.19 -7.88
N THR A 45 19.15 6.41 -7.07
CA THR A 45 19.44 5.00 -6.86
C THR A 45 19.22 4.16 -8.11
N LEU A 46 18.30 4.57 -9.00
CA LEU A 46 17.97 3.85 -10.24
C LEU A 46 19.14 3.85 -11.24
N PHE A 47 20.06 4.81 -11.16
CA PHE A 47 21.27 4.81 -12.02
C PHE A 47 22.19 3.60 -11.80
N PHE A 48 22.08 2.96 -10.64
CA PHE A 48 22.87 1.78 -10.28
C PHE A 48 22.13 0.47 -10.53
N LEU A 49 20.92 0.52 -11.08
CA LEU A 49 20.04 -0.62 -11.27
C LEU A 49 19.77 -0.86 -12.77
N PRO A 50 19.35 -2.09 -13.16
CA PRO A 50 18.98 -2.39 -14.53
C PRO A 50 17.88 -1.45 -15.05
N ILE A 51 17.93 -1.16 -16.36
CA ILE A 51 16.92 -0.27 -17.00
C ILE A 51 15.48 -0.76 -16.82
N ALA A 52 15.27 -2.07 -16.69
CA ALA A 52 13.96 -2.65 -16.41
C ALA A 52 13.39 -2.15 -15.08
N THR A 53 14.25 -1.95 -14.06
CA THR A 53 13.85 -1.40 -12.75
C THR A 53 13.39 0.05 -12.89
N PHE A 54 14.01 0.83 -13.75
CA PHE A 54 13.58 2.21 -14.03
C PHE A 54 12.14 2.24 -14.56
N TYR A 55 11.84 1.43 -15.58
CA TYR A 55 10.47 1.37 -16.12
C TYR A 55 9.47 0.83 -15.10
N CYS A 56 9.86 -0.15 -14.30
CA CYS A 56 9.04 -0.67 -13.21
C CYS A 56 8.77 0.41 -12.15
N ALA A 57 9.78 1.20 -11.79
CA ALA A 57 9.66 2.29 -10.82
C ALA A 57 8.65 3.38 -11.25
N LEU A 58 8.54 3.66 -12.55
CA LEU A 58 7.54 4.60 -13.07
C LEU A 58 6.11 4.13 -12.74
N GLY A 59 5.84 2.82 -12.88
CA GLY A 59 4.54 2.24 -12.49
C GLY A 59 4.26 2.41 -10.98
N GLY A 60 5.26 2.15 -10.15
CA GLY A 60 5.16 2.35 -8.70
C GLY A 60 4.92 3.82 -8.32
N LEU A 61 5.60 4.74 -8.99
CA LEU A 61 5.40 6.18 -8.77
C LEU A 61 3.97 6.62 -9.10
N VAL A 62 3.41 6.14 -10.21
CA VAL A 62 2.03 6.42 -10.61
C VAL A 62 1.04 5.90 -9.56
N LEU A 63 1.20 4.66 -9.11
CA LEU A 63 0.36 4.07 -8.07
C LEU A 63 0.46 4.84 -6.74
N ALA A 64 1.68 5.16 -6.31
CA ALA A 64 1.93 5.94 -5.08
C ALA A 64 1.34 7.36 -5.14
N PHE A 65 1.27 7.95 -6.33
CA PHE A 65 0.65 9.26 -6.53
C PHE A 65 -0.87 9.20 -6.52
N ILE A 66 -1.47 8.15 -7.10
CA ILE A 66 -2.92 8.04 -7.30
C ILE A 66 -3.62 7.60 -6.01
N TYR A 67 -3.04 6.67 -5.24
CA TYR A 67 -3.74 6.00 -4.14
C TYR A 67 -4.35 6.97 -3.10
N PRO A 68 -3.72 8.11 -2.69
CA PRO A 68 -4.29 8.97 -1.65
C PRO A 68 -5.61 9.62 -2.06
N PHE A 69 -5.87 9.72 -3.36
CA PHE A 69 -7.09 10.33 -3.88
C PHE A 69 -8.23 9.33 -4.04
N MET A 70 -7.94 8.02 -4.03
CA MET A 70 -8.90 6.97 -4.35
C MET A 70 -10.09 6.91 -3.40
N LYS A 71 -9.91 7.24 -2.13
CA LYS A 71 -11.00 7.28 -1.14
C LYS A 71 -12.13 8.27 -1.46
N ARG A 72 -11.92 9.18 -2.42
CA ARG A 72 -12.93 10.13 -2.91
C ARG A 72 -13.76 9.54 -4.06
N TYR A 73 -13.20 8.56 -4.78
CA TYR A 73 -13.80 8.03 -6.01
C TYR A 73 -14.33 6.60 -5.85
N THR A 74 -13.67 5.76 -5.07
CA THR A 74 -14.00 4.34 -4.95
C THR A 74 -14.04 3.87 -3.50
N HIS A 75 -14.81 2.81 -3.24
CA HIS A 75 -14.80 2.09 -1.95
C HIS A 75 -13.62 1.12 -1.80
N LEU A 76 -12.73 1.04 -2.79
CA LEU A 76 -11.55 0.16 -2.81
C LEU A 76 -10.22 0.92 -2.74
N PRO A 77 -10.06 2.01 -1.96
CA PRO A 77 -8.78 2.71 -1.84
C PRO A 77 -7.70 1.81 -1.26
N GLN A 78 -8.07 0.85 -0.37
CA GLN A 78 -7.16 -0.13 0.22
C GLN A 78 -6.54 -1.06 -0.82
N VAL A 79 -7.27 -1.37 -1.90
CA VAL A 79 -6.72 -2.16 -3.01
C VAL A 79 -5.65 -1.37 -3.76
N VAL A 80 -5.90 -0.09 -4.06
CA VAL A 80 -4.92 0.75 -4.74
C VAL A 80 -3.69 1.00 -3.88
N LEU A 81 -3.87 1.19 -2.56
CA LEU A 81 -2.77 1.22 -1.60
C LEU A 81 -1.97 -0.09 -1.63
N GLY A 82 -2.67 -1.23 -1.56
CA GLY A 82 -2.06 -2.55 -1.62
C GLY A 82 -1.26 -2.77 -2.90
N MET A 83 -1.77 -2.33 -4.06
CA MET A 83 -1.05 -2.36 -5.33
C MET A 83 0.23 -1.52 -5.27
N ALA A 84 0.16 -0.29 -4.75
CA ALA A 84 1.31 0.60 -4.61
C ALA A 84 2.35 0.02 -3.64
N PHE A 85 1.91 -0.50 -2.50
CA PHE A 85 2.77 -1.06 -1.47
C PHE A 85 3.46 -2.34 -1.95
N SER A 86 2.73 -3.21 -2.64
CA SER A 86 3.27 -4.47 -3.18
C SER A 86 4.19 -4.27 -4.38
N TRP A 87 4.19 -3.08 -5.01
CA TRP A 87 4.98 -2.81 -6.22
C TRP A 87 6.50 -2.91 -6.00
N GLY A 88 6.95 -2.86 -4.76
CA GLY A 88 8.33 -3.14 -4.39
C GLY A 88 8.79 -4.56 -4.77
N ILE A 89 7.86 -5.54 -4.88
CA ILE A 89 8.19 -6.92 -5.24
C ILE A 89 8.67 -7.02 -6.70
N PRO A 90 7.90 -6.61 -7.73
CA PRO A 90 8.40 -6.61 -9.11
C PRO A 90 9.61 -5.69 -9.29
N MET A 91 9.72 -4.58 -8.55
CA MET A 91 10.94 -3.76 -8.56
C MET A 91 12.16 -4.52 -8.04
N SER A 92 12.01 -5.32 -7.00
CA SER A 92 13.11 -6.15 -6.47
C SER A 92 13.55 -7.21 -7.48
N PHE A 93 12.62 -7.87 -8.16
CA PHE A 93 12.93 -8.83 -9.21
C PHE A 93 13.70 -8.18 -10.36
N THR A 94 13.23 -7.06 -10.87
CA THR A 94 13.91 -6.32 -11.94
C THR A 94 15.28 -5.79 -11.50
N ALA A 95 15.43 -5.35 -10.25
CA ALA A 95 16.71 -4.88 -9.70
C ALA A 95 17.76 -5.99 -9.62
N MET A 96 17.32 -7.23 -9.37
CA MET A 96 18.19 -8.43 -9.41
C MET A 96 18.41 -8.99 -10.82
N GLY A 97 17.88 -8.35 -11.86
CA GLY A 97 17.94 -8.84 -13.24
C GLY A 97 17.09 -10.11 -13.48
N LYS A 98 16.14 -10.42 -12.58
CA LYS A 98 15.27 -11.57 -12.70
C LYS A 98 14.01 -11.25 -13.52
N PRO A 99 13.44 -12.23 -14.24
CA PRO A 99 12.17 -12.06 -14.93
C PRO A 99 11.02 -11.89 -13.93
N LEU A 100 9.96 -11.23 -14.38
CA LEU A 100 8.69 -11.14 -13.64
C LEU A 100 7.86 -12.42 -13.89
N ASP A 101 8.30 -13.53 -13.30
CA ASP A 101 7.71 -14.85 -13.41
C ASP A 101 6.52 -15.07 -12.46
N TRP A 102 6.02 -16.30 -12.40
CA TRP A 102 4.91 -16.66 -11.50
C TRP A 102 5.22 -16.43 -10.04
N THR A 103 6.46 -16.68 -9.59
CA THR A 103 6.88 -16.43 -8.20
C THR A 103 6.75 -14.96 -7.84
N CYS A 104 7.19 -14.06 -8.73
CA CYS A 104 7.02 -12.62 -8.55
C CYS A 104 5.54 -12.25 -8.36
N TRP A 105 4.67 -12.72 -9.24
CA TRP A 105 3.25 -12.35 -9.20
C TRP A 105 2.49 -13.00 -8.04
N LEU A 106 2.83 -14.22 -7.65
CA LEU A 106 2.26 -14.86 -6.46
C LEU A 106 2.60 -14.08 -5.20
N LEU A 107 3.86 -13.65 -5.06
CA LEU A 107 4.29 -12.79 -3.95
C LEU A 107 3.60 -11.42 -3.99
N TYR A 108 3.48 -10.82 -5.18
CA TYR A 108 2.81 -9.53 -5.37
C TYR A 108 1.34 -9.59 -4.92
N PHE A 109 0.57 -10.55 -5.45
CA PHE A 109 -0.85 -10.67 -5.12
C PHE A 109 -1.07 -11.18 -3.69
N GLY A 110 -0.16 -12.00 -3.17
CA GLY A 110 -0.16 -12.41 -1.77
C GLY A 110 0.01 -11.22 -0.82
N ASN A 111 1.01 -10.38 -1.09
CA ASN A 111 1.23 -9.16 -0.30
C ASN A 111 0.10 -8.13 -0.48
N LEU A 112 -0.46 -8.02 -1.68
CA LEU A 112 -1.62 -7.17 -1.94
C LEU A 112 -2.82 -7.60 -1.09
N ALA A 113 -3.17 -8.89 -1.08
CA ALA A 113 -4.26 -9.43 -0.27
C ALA A 113 -4.03 -9.16 1.23
N TRP A 114 -2.80 -9.37 1.71
CA TRP A 114 -2.42 -9.05 3.09
C TRP A 114 -2.60 -7.57 3.41
N THR A 115 -2.10 -6.69 2.55
CA THR A 115 -2.19 -5.23 2.73
C THR A 115 -3.64 -4.77 2.76
N VAL A 116 -4.50 -5.28 1.86
CA VAL A 116 -5.93 -4.96 1.85
C VAL A 116 -6.60 -5.41 3.14
N ALA A 117 -6.30 -6.62 3.62
CA ALA A 117 -6.82 -7.13 4.89
C ALA A 117 -6.41 -6.25 6.07
N TYR A 118 -5.11 -5.93 6.15
CA TYR A 118 -4.53 -5.12 7.21
C TYR A 118 -5.08 -3.69 7.22
N ASP A 119 -5.10 -3.02 6.07
CA ASP A 119 -5.59 -1.64 5.97
C ASP A 119 -7.12 -1.54 6.14
N THR A 120 -7.86 -2.62 5.81
CA THR A 120 -9.29 -2.71 6.13
C THR A 120 -9.51 -2.76 7.65
N GLN A 121 -8.66 -3.45 8.42
CA GLN A 121 -8.73 -3.46 9.88
C GLN A 121 -8.57 -2.04 10.45
N TYR A 122 -7.61 -1.27 9.92
CA TYR A 122 -7.48 0.15 10.29
C TYR A 122 -8.73 0.95 9.93
N ALA A 123 -9.28 0.77 8.73
CA ALA A 123 -10.46 1.47 8.28
C ALA A 123 -11.72 1.15 9.11
N ILE A 124 -11.79 -0.02 9.77
CA ILE A 124 -12.87 -0.34 10.71
C ILE A 124 -12.88 0.63 11.89
N THR A 125 -11.71 0.99 12.41
CA THR A 125 -11.60 1.91 13.56
C THR A 125 -12.07 3.32 13.22
N ASP A 126 -11.92 3.72 11.97
CA ASP A 126 -12.28 5.06 11.49
C ASP A 126 -13.69 5.10 10.82
N ARG A 127 -14.40 3.96 10.71
CA ARG A 127 -15.66 3.80 9.94
C ARG A 127 -16.73 4.83 10.27
N GLU A 128 -17.02 5.03 11.56
CA GLU A 128 -18.07 5.98 11.99
C GLU A 128 -17.73 7.41 11.58
N TYR A 129 -16.46 7.70 11.55
CA TYR A 129 -15.95 8.99 11.17
C TYR A 129 -15.96 9.18 9.64
N ASP A 130 -15.48 8.18 8.90
CA ASP A 130 -15.46 8.16 7.44
C ASP A 130 -16.88 8.37 6.86
N LEU A 131 -17.89 7.78 7.50
CA LEU A 131 -19.30 8.00 7.12
C LEU A 131 -19.75 9.46 7.29
N LYS A 132 -19.26 10.17 8.32
CA LYS A 132 -19.63 11.58 8.56
C LYS A 132 -19.01 12.55 7.56
N ILE A 133 -17.84 12.23 7.04
CA ILE A 133 -17.10 13.05 6.07
C ILE A 133 -17.21 12.52 4.64
N GLU A 134 -18.11 11.56 4.39
CA GLU A 134 -18.38 10.96 3.07
C GLU A 134 -17.14 10.37 2.39
N VAL A 135 -16.17 9.87 3.17
CA VAL A 135 -15.00 9.16 2.67
C VAL A 135 -15.33 7.69 2.48
N LYS A 136 -14.84 7.12 1.38
CA LYS A 136 -15.09 5.73 0.98
C LYS A 136 -13.97 4.81 1.46
N SER A 137 -14.32 3.62 1.96
CA SER A 137 -13.35 2.59 2.39
C SER A 137 -13.89 1.18 2.20
N THR A 138 -12.99 0.18 2.22
CA THR A 138 -13.37 -1.25 2.22
C THR A 138 -14.15 -1.61 3.49
N ALA A 139 -13.86 -0.97 4.62
CA ALA A 139 -14.60 -1.20 5.86
C ALA A 139 -16.09 -0.80 5.72
N ILE A 140 -16.39 0.29 5.00
CA ILE A 140 -17.76 0.69 4.68
C ILE A 140 -18.37 -0.30 3.70
N LEU A 141 -17.64 -0.69 2.65
CA LEU A 141 -18.11 -1.61 1.61
C LEU A 141 -18.45 -2.99 2.16
N PHE A 142 -17.60 -3.55 3.01
CA PHE A 142 -17.76 -4.90 3.56
C PHE A 142 -18.81 -4.95 4.68
N GLY A 143 -18.99 -3.85 5.40
CA GLY A 143 -20.02 -3.70 6.43
C GLY A 143 -19.95 -4.82 7.47
N ARG A 144 -21.04 -5.61 7.60
CA ARG A 144 -21.13 -6.72 8.56
C ARG A 144 -20.27 -7.94 8.22
N TYR A 145 -19.72 -8.00 7.02
CA TYR A 145 -18.90 -9.13 6.55
C TYR A 145 -17.39 -8.83 6.59
N ASP A 146 -16.99 -7.71 7.20
CA ASP A 146 -15.60 -7.26 7.22
C ASP A 146 -14.63 -8.30 7.79
N ILE A 147 -14.95 -8.91 8.94
CA ILE A 147 -14.12 -9.93 9.58
C ILE A 147 -13.95 -11.16 8.68
N GLN A 148 -15.06 -11.63 8.06
CA GLN A 148 -15.02 -12.81 7.18
C GLN A 148 -14.18 -12.54 5.92
N ILE A 149 -14.32 -11.35 5.33
CA ILE A 149 -13.55 -10.96 4.16
C ILE A 149 -12.08 -10.77 4.50
N ILE A 150 -11.76 -10.17 5.65
CA ILE A 150 -10.39 -10.04 6.15
C ILE A 150 -9.75 -11.44 6.32
N ALA A 151 -10.44 -12.36 6.98
CA ALA A 151 -9.94 -13.72 7.17
C ALA A 151 -9.72 -14.45 5.84
N LEU A 152 -10.63 -14.27 4.87
CA LEU A 152 -10.48 -14.83 3.52
C LEU A 152 -9.26 -14.24 2.79
N LEU A 153 -9.07 -12.92 2.84
CA LEU A 153 -7.92 -12.25 2.24
C LEU A 153 -6.59 -12.71 2.86
N GLN A 154 -6.55 -12.90 4.17
CA GLN A 154 -5.38 -13.44 4.86
C GLN A 154 -5.09 -14.88 4.44
N ALA A 155 -6.13 -15.73 4.34
CA ALA A 155 -5.98 -17.11 3.86
C ALA A 155 -5.47 -17.16 2.41
N ILE A 156 -6.01 -16.31 1.52
CA ILE A 156 -5.55 -16.16 0.14
C ILE A 156 -4.07 -15.73 0.12
N SER A 157 -3.70 -14.74 0.93
CA SER A 157 -2.32 -14.26 1.03
C SER A 157 -1.36 -15.39 1.42
N LEU A 158 -1.68 -16.11 2.48
CA LEU A 158 -0.85 -17.25 2.95
C LEU A 158 -0.75 -18.35 1.90
N GLY A 159 -1.85 -18.66 1.21
CA GLY A 159 -1.87 -19.64 0.12
C GLY A 159 -0.97 -19.23 -1.05
N LEU A 160 -1.05 -17.98 -1.49
CA LEU A 160 -0.24 -17.45 -2.60
C LEU A 160 1.26 -17.42 -2.24
N ILE A 161 1.60 -16.91 -1.06
CA ILE A 161 2.99 -16.85 -0.58
C ILE A 161 3.54 -18.27 -0.38
N GLY A 162 2.75 -19.17 0.23
CA GLY A 162 3.13 -20.56 0.40
C GLY A 162 3.38 -21.29 -0.94
N THR A 163 2.56 -21.00 -1.96
CA THR A 163 2.75 -21.53 -3.30
C THR A 163 4.04 -20.99 -3.93
N ALA A 164 4.34 -19.69 -3.78
CA ALA A 164 5.59 -19.11 -4.26
C ALA A 164 6.80 -19.79 -3.63
N PHE A 165 6.81 -20.02 -2.32
CA PHE A 165 7.89 -20.74 -1.63
C PHE A 165 8.00 -22.20 -2.06
N TYR A 166 6.89 -22.86 -2.31
CA TYR A 166 6.90 -24.22 -2.83
C TYR A 166 7.55 -24.32 -4.22
N LEU A 167 7.23 -23.37 -5.12
CA LEU A 167 7.81 -23.32 -6.46
C LEU A 167 9.32 -23.09 -6.44
N GLU A 168 9.82 -22.33 -5.48
CA GLU A 168 11.25 -22.04 -5.30
C GLU A 168 11.99 -23.13 -4.49
N ASN A 169 11.31 -24.21 -4.11
CA ASN A 169 11.85 -25.26 -3.24
C ASN A 169 12.40 -24.74 -1.89
N ILE A 170 11.84 -23.63 -1.40
CA ILE A 170 12.19 -23.06 -0.11
C ILE A 170 11.36 -23.82 0.95
N LEU A 171 11.97 -24.84 1.56
CA LEU A 171 11.39 -25.53 2.72
C LEU A 171 11.55 -24.66 3.96
N ILE A 172 10.61 -23.75 4.15
CA ILE A 172 10.49 -23.09 5.45
C ILE A 172 9.74 -24.08 6.37
N PRO A 173 10.30 -24.49 7.51
CA PRO A 173 9.53 -25.21 8.49
C PRO A 173 8.38 -24.32 8.93
N PHE A 174 7.15 -24.68 8.56
CA PHE A 174 5.92 -23.93 8.87
C PHE A 174 5.74 -23.67 10.38
N GLY A 175 6.51 -24.31 11.24
CA GLY A 175 6.56 -24.04 12.67
C GLY A 175 7.16 -22.72 13.10
N LEU A 176 7.88 -22.00 12.20
CA LEU A 176 8.42 -20.65 12.48
C LEU A 176 7.46 -19.53 12.09
N ILE A 177 6.37 -19.84 11.38
CA ILE A 177 5.35 -18.85 10.98
C ILE A 177 4.28 -18.67 12.06
N ALA A 178 4.23 -19.60 13.03
CA ALA A 178 3.23 -19.61 14.10
C ALA A 178 3.70 -18.94 15.42
N LEU A 179 4.87 -18.32 15.42
CA LEU A 179 5.40 -17.50 16.51
C LEU A 179 5.33 -16.01 16.14
#